data_7ebb00799f9876c9a36934a74aaabd47
#
_entry.id   7ebb00799f9876c9a36934a74aaabd47
#
_cell.length_a   1.000
_cell.length_b   1.000
_cell.length_c   1.000
_cell.angle_alpha   90.00
_cell.angle_beta   90.00
_cell.angle_gamma   90.00
#
_symmetry.space_group_name_H-M   'P 1'
#
loop_
_entity.id
_entity.type
_entity.pdbx_description
1 polymer ?
#
loop_
_entity_poly.entity_id
_entity_poly.type
_entity_poly.pdbx_seq_one_letter_code
_entity_poly.pdbx_strand_id
1 'polypeptide(L)'
;MEKKLSSEKNQLSSENILGLLPHRYPFALVDKVIEHIPGERAVAVKNVTINEPQFQGHFPNRPLMPGVLIVESMAQVGGIIVTQMPDLPKGLFVFAGINNVKFLSLIHI
;
A
#
# COMPACT_ATOMS: atom_id res chain seq x y z
N MET A 1 16.35 24.52 4.14
CA MET A 1 15.19 24.59 3.24
C MET A 1 15.22 23.55 2.15
N GLU A 2 16.24 23.61 1.32
CA GLU A 2 16.36 22.67 0.22
C GLU A 2 16.36 21.22 0.69
N LYS A 3 17.14 20.96 1.71
CA LYS A 3 17.25 19.61 2.26
C LYS A 3 15.91 19.10 2.78
N LYS A 4 15.16 19.98 3.46
CA LYS A 4 13.87 19.62 3.98
C LYS A 4 12.88 19.36 2.85
N LEU A 5 12.89 20.19 1.83
CA LEU A 5 12.02 20.01 0.68
C LEU A 5 12.34 18.72 -0.05
N SER A 6 13.63 18.41 -0.17
CA SER A 6 14.05 17.16 -0.79
C SER A 6 13.56 15.95 -0.01
N SER A 7 13.64 16.03 1.33
CA SER A 7 13.14 14.97 2.18
C SER A 7 11.63 14.81 2.04
N GLU A 8 10.91 15.93 1.96
CA GLU A 8 9.47 15.91 1.80
C GLU A 8 9.04 15.29 0.46
N LYS A 9 9.84 15.49 -0.59
CA LYS A 9 9.57 14.90 -1.91
C LYS A 9 9.62 13.38 -1.88
N ASN A 10 10.30 12.81 -0.89
CA ASN A 10 10.40 11.37 -0.75
C ASN A 10 9.26 10.79 0.05
N GLN A 11 8.34 11.62 0.50
CA GLN A 11 7.18 11.19 1.25
C GLN A 11 5.91 11.52 0.50
N LEU A 12 4.91 10.66 0.70
CA LEU A 12 3.58 10.87 0.12
C LEU A 12 2.55 10.76 1.22
N SER A 13 1.69 11.76 1.29
CA SER A 13 0.57 11.76 2.22
C SER A 13 -0.56 10.87 1.68
N SER A 14 -1.57 10.63 2.53
CA SER A 14 -2.76 9.90 2.11
C SER A 14 -3.41 10.57 0.89
N GLU A 15 -3.45 11.89 0.86
CA GLU A 15 -4.05 12.62 -0.25
C GLU A 15 -3.27 12.42 -1.54
N ASN A 16 -1.94 12.43 -1.46
CA ASN A 16 -1.10 12.18 -2.63
C ASN A 16 -1.33 10.77 -3.18
N ILE A 17 -1.46 9.79 -2.28
CA ILE A 17 -1.69 8.41 -2.67
C ILE A 17 -3.01 8.26 -3.40
N LEU A 18 -4.06 8.93 -2.93
CA LEU A 18 -5.35 8.90 -3.59
C LEU A 18 -5.29 9.42 -5.03
N GLY A 19 -4.37 10.33 -5.29
CA GLY A 19 -4.15 10.83 -6.65
C GLY A 19 -3.38 9.89 -7.55
N LEU A 20 -2.67 8.92 -6.97
CA LEU A 20 -1.83 7.99 -7.73
C LEU A 20 -2.47 6.62 -7.94
N LEU A 21 -3.30 6.18 -7.01
CA LEU A 21 -3.94 4.88 -7.06
C LEU A 21 -5.44 5.01 -7.24
N PRO A 22 -6.08 4.09 -7.98
CA PRO A 22 -7.53 4.12 -8.16
C PRO A 22 -8.30 3.57 -6.97
N HIS A 23 -7.61 2.87 -6.07
CA HIS A 23 -8.25 2.20 -4.95
C HIS A 23 -8.92 3.18 -4.00
N ARG A 24 -10.08 2.80 -3.48
CA ARG A 24 -10.84 3.58 -2.52
C ARG A 24 -11.33 2.66 -1.41
N TYR A 25 -11.81 3.25 -0.33
CA TYR A 25 -12.36 2.48 0.78
C TYR A 25 -13.34 1.42 0.26
N PRO A 26 -13.28 0.19 0.72
CA PRO A 26 -12.44 -0.31 1.81
C PRO A 26 -11.09 -0.90 1.35
N PHE A 27 -10.70 -0.65 0.14
CA PHE A 27 -9.53 -1.25 -0.48
C PHE A 27 -8.36 -0.31 -0.72
N ALA A 28 -8.37 0.86 -0.11
CA ALA A 28 -7.21 1.75 -0.11
C ALA A 28 -6.31 1.31 1.04
N LEU A 29 -5.31 0.47 0.75
CA LEU A 29 -4.54 -0.23 1.75
C LEU A 29 -3.14 0.33 1.98
N VAL A 30 -2.90 1.58 1.60
CA VAL A 30 -1.64 2.27 1.87
C VAL A 30 -1.99 3.60 2.51
N ASP A 31 -1.54 3.81 3.73
CA ASP A 31 -1.89 5.00 4.47
C ASP A 31 -0.92 6.16 4.23
N LYS A 32 0.34 5.82 3.99
CA LYS A 32 1.37 6.83 3.88
C LYS A 32 2.62 6.21 3.28
N VAL A 33 3.32 6.97 2.47
CA VAL A 33 4.65 6.58 1.98
C VAL A 33 5.66 7.42 2.72
N ILE A 34 6.58 6.78 3.44
CA ILE A 34 7.57 7.49 4.23
C ILE A 34 8.87 7.73 3.47
N GLU A 35 9.09 6.96 2.43
CA GLU A 35 10.28 7.12 1.60
C GLU A 35 10.00 6.49 0.25
N HIS A 36 10.36 7.16 -0.84
CA HIS A 36 10.28 6.52 -2.14
C HIS A 36 11.28 7.14 -3.12
N ILE A 37 11.71 6.30 -4.05
CA ILE A 37 12.50 6.72 -5.20
C ILE A 37 11.68 6.32 -6.42
N PRO A 38 11.16 7.30 -7.18
CA PRO A 38 10.28 7.00 -8.32
C PRO A 38 10.91 5.98 -9.27
N GLY A 39 10.13 4.96 -9.61
CA GLY A 39 10.59 3.91 -10.51
C GLY A 39 11.50 2.86 -9.89
N GLU A 40 11.87 2.99 -8.62
CA GLU A 40 12.80 2.07 -7.99
C GLU A 40 12.25 1.37 -6.77
N ARG A 41 11.88 2.12 -5.74
CA ARG A 41 11.43 1.51 -4.49
C ARG A 41 10.58 2.46 -3.67
N ALA A 42 9.87 1.89 -2.72
CA ALA A 42 9.09 2.67 -1.76
C ALA A 42 8.99 1.93 -0.43
N VAL A 43 8.89 2.71 0.63
CA VAL A 43 8.61 2.21 1.98
C VAL A 43 7.36 2.91 2.45
N ALA A 44 6.38 2.13 2.85
CA ALA A 44 5.06 2.67 3.18
C ALA A 44 4.53 2.11 4.48
N VAL A 45 3.46 2.70 4.95
CA VAL A 45 2.80 2.31 6.19
C VAL A 45 1.35 1.95 5.90
N LYS A 46 0.91 0.83 6.43
CA LYS A 46 -0.49 0.43 6.48
C LYS A 46 -0.89 0.31 7.94
N ASN A 47 -1.80 1.16 8.37
CA ASN A 47 -2.34 1.07 9.73
C ASN A 47 -3.37 -0.05 9.81
N VAL A 48 -3.29 -0.84 10.87
CA VAL A 48 -4.21 -1.95 11.09
C VAL A 48 -5.03 -1.64 12.33
N THR A 49 -6.34 -1.53 12.17
CA THR A 49 -7.25 -1.23 13.28
C THR A 49 -8.49 -2.12 13.22
N ILE A 50 -9.06 -2.39 14.40
CA ILE A 50 -10.30 -3.16 14.47
C ILE A 50 -11.43 -2.49 13.69
N ASN A 51 -11.31 -1.20 13.45
CA ASN A 51 -12.33 -0.44 12.72
C ASN A 51 -12.18 -0.58 11.19
N GLU A 52 -11.71 -1.71 10.74
CA GLU A 52 -11.62 -2.01 9.31
C GLU A 52 -12.56 -3.15 8.95
N PRO A 53 -13.21 -3.08 7.77
CA PRO A 53 -14.29 -4.02 7.43
C PRO A 53 -13.88 -5.48 7.36
N GLN A 54 -12.62 -5.79 7.03
CA GLN A 54 -12.19 -7.18 6.92
C GLN A 54 -12.26 -7.93 8.24
N PHE A 55 -12.24 -7.23 9.37
CA PHE A 55 -12.24 -7.89 10.67
C PHE A 55 -13.63 -8.30 11.11
N GLN A 56 -14.68 -7.93 10.38
CA GLN A 56 -16.02 -8.42 10.64
C GLN A 56 -16.12 -9.91 10.32
N GLY A 57 -15.34 -10.36 9.35
CA GLY A 57 -15.37 -11.75 8.92
C GLY A 57 -14.10 -12.53 9.16
N HIS A 58 -13.00 -11.88 9.41
CA HIS A 58 -11.69 -12.55 9.48
C HIS A 58 -10.99 -12.22 10.81
N PHE A 59 -11.41 -12.65 11.92
CA PHE A 59 -12.58 -13.50 12.22
C PHE A 59 -13.39 -12.81 13.31
N PRO A 60 -14.70 -13.08 13.44
CA PRO A 60 -15.56 -12.31 14.36
C PRO A 60 -15.08 -12.24 15.80
N ASN A 61 -14.53 -13.33 16.33
CA ASN A 61 -14.05 -13.37 17.71
C ASN A 61 -12.55 -13.26 17.83
N ARG A 62 -11.85 -13.13 16.72
CA ARG A 62 -10.39 -13.04 16.73
C ARG A 62 -9.92 -12.31 15.46
N PRO A 63 -9.79 -11.00 15.52
CA PRO A 63 -9.36 -10.25 14.35
C PRO A 63 -7.90 -10.53 14.01
N LEU A 64 -7.68 -11.04 12.80
CA LEU A 64 -6.36 -11.29 12.26
C LEU A 64 -6.26 -10.59 10.91
N MET A 65 -5.15 -9.93 10.67
CA MET A 65 -4.94 -9.29 9.38
C MET A 65 -4.81 -10.36 8.29
N PRO A 66 -5.71 -10.36 7.30
CA PRO A 66 -5.62 -11.34 6.22
C PRO A 66 -4.30 -11.20 5.48
N GLY A 67 -3.59 -12.34 5.33
CA GLY A 67 -2.31 -12.33 4.63
C GLY A 67 -2.42 -11.84 3.20
N VAL A 68 -3.52 -12.20 2.54
CA VAL A 68 -3.74 -11.76 1.16
C VAL A 68 -3.87 -10.23 1.07
N LEU A 69 -4.36 -9.57 2.11
CA LEU A 69 -4.45 -8.11 2.12
C LEU A 69 -3.11 -7.47 2.39
N ILE A 70 -2.22 -8.16 3.11
CA ILE A 70 -0.84 -7.68 3.26
C ILE A 70 -0.16 -7.65 1.90
N VAL A 71 -0.33 -8.72 1.13
CA VAL A 71 0.22 -8.79 -0.22
C VAL A 71 -0.40 -7.73 -1.12
N GLU A 72 -1.71 -7.52 -1.00
CA GLU A 72 -2.40 -6.48 -1.76
C GLU A 72 -1.85 -5.09 -1.42
N SER A 73 -1.60 -4.82 -0.14
CA SER A 73 -1.00 -3.55 0.29
C SER A 73 0.37 -3.35 -0.37
N MET A 74 1.18 -4.40 -0.38
CA MET A 74 2.50 -4.36 -1.01
C MET A 74 2.39 -4.10 -2.51
N ALA A 75 1.42 -4.71 -3.15
CA ALA A 75 1.19 -4.50 -4.57
C ALA A 75 0.75 -3.06 -4.86
N GLN A 76 -0.04 -2.48 -3.99
CA GLN A 76 -0.45 -1.09 -4.14
C GLN A 76 0.77 -0.15 -4.01
N VAL A 77 1.68 -0.45 -3.10
CA VAL A 77 2.92 0.31 -3.00
C VAL A 77 3.73 0.17 -4.30
N GLY A 78 3.79 -1.04 -4.84
CA GLY A 78 4.41 -1.25 -6.15
C GLY A 78 3.74 -0.42 -7.25
N GLY A 79 2.42 -0.32 -7.20
CA GLY A 79 1.66 0.53 -8.11
C GLY A 79 2.04 1.99 -8.01
N ILE A 80 2.31 2.48 -6.80
CA ILE A 80 2.76 3.85 -6.60
C ILE A 80 4.08 4.08 -7.32
N ILE A 81 5.00 3.12 -7.23
CA ILE A 81 6.29 3.22 -7.92
C ILE A 81 6.07 3.28 -9.43
N VAL A 82 5.23 2.39 -9.94
CA VAL A 82 5.00 2.24 -11.38
C VAL A 82 4.26 3.45 -11.97
N THR A 83 3.28 4.00 -11.26
CA THR A 83 2.50 5.12 -11.77
C THR A 83 3.33 6.38 -11.99
N GLN A 84 4.50 6.45 -11.39
CA GLN A 84 5.38 7.58 -11.53
C GLN A 84 6.42 7.40 -12.63
N MET A 85 6.37 6.30 -13.35
CA MET A 85 7.27 6.03 -14.46
C MET A 85 6.70 6.64 -15.73
N PRO A 86 7.41 7.58 -16.39
CA PRO A 86 6.84 8.34 -17.51
C PRO A 86 6.58 7.52 -18.76
N ASP A 87 7.30 6.42 -18.94
CA ASP A 87 7.22 5.63 -20.17
C ASP A 87 6.16 4.55 -20.17
N LEU A 88 5.42 4.40 -19.06
CA LEU A 88 4.40 3.36 -18.98
C LEU A 88 3.03 3.89 -19.39
N PRO A 89 2.23 3.07 -20.07
CA PRO A 89 0.87 3.47 -20.42
C PRO A 89 0.05 3.68 -19.16
N LYS A 90 -0.81 4.67 -19.21
CA LYS A 90 -1.73 4.93 -18.12
C LYS A 90 -2.88 3.95 -18.20
N GLY A 91 -3.36 3.53 -17.05
CA GLY A 91 -4.46 2.60 -16.99
C GLY A 91 -4.54 1.91 -15.65
N LEU A 92 -5.38 0.90 -15.59
CA LEU A 92 -5.60 0.13 -14.38
C LEU A 92 -4.63 -1.04 -14.35
N PHE A 93 -3.95 -1.19 -13.23
CA PHE A 93 -3.05 -2.32 -13.00
C PHE A 93 -3.75 -3.37 -12.17
N VAL A 94 -3.67 -4.61 -12.60
CA VAL A 94 -4.32 -5.73 -11.95
C VAL A 94 -3.31 -6.80 -11.63
N PHE A 95 -3.50 -7.47 -10.50
CA PHE A 95 -2.71 -8.62 -10.16
C PHE A 95 -2.92 -9.74 -11.18
N ALA A 96 -1.81 -10.28 -11.67
CA ALA A 96 -1.88 -11.44 -12.56
C ALA A 96 -1.37 -12.71 -11.87
N GLY A 97 -0.50 -12.57 -10.87
CA GLY A 97 0.01 -13.72 -10.16
C GLY A 97 0.95 -13.33 -9.03
N ILE A 98 1.20 -14.29 -8.16
CA ILE A 98 2.08 -14.13 -7.00
C ILE A 98 2.94 -15.37 -6.87
N ASN A 99 4.24 -15.18 -6.66
CA ASN A 99 5.17 -16.29 -6.48
C ASN A 99 5.94 -16.15 -5.17
N ASN A 100 6.24 -17.28 -4.54
CA ASN A 100 7.13 -17.34 -3.38
C ASN A 100 6.70 -16.48 -2.20
N VAL A 101 5.40 -16.49 -1.91
CA VAL A 101 4.86 -15.76 -0.78
C VAL A 101 4.67 -16.73 0.38
N LYS A 102 5.17 -16.34 1.57
CA LYS A 102 5.02 -17.13 2.79
C LYS A 102 4.61 -16.22 3.93
N PHE A 103 3.67 -16.69 4.74
CA PHE A 103 3.23 -15.97 5.92
C PHE A 103 3.81 -16.66 7.14
N LEU A 104 4.86 -16.07 7.71
CA LEU A 104 5.65 -16.69 8.76
C LEU A 104 5.12 -16.42 10.16
N SER A 105 4.28 -15.40 10.30
CA SER A 105 3.62 -15.08 11.57
C SER A 105 2.30 -14.39 11.29
N LEU A 106 1.51 -14.25 12.34
CA LEU A 106 0.19 -13.62 12.25
C LEU A 106 0.28 -12.17 12.69
N ILE A 107 -0.52 -11.32 12.05
CA ILE A 107 -0.73 -9.94 12.50
C ILE A 107 -2.12 -9.87 13.08
N HIS A 108 -2.21 -9.53 14.35
CA HIS A 108 -3.48 -9.37 15.03
C HIS A 108 -3.49 -8.05 15.81
N ILE A 109 -4.67 -7.64 16.16
CA ILE A 109 -4.87 -6.38 16.87
C ILE A 109 -4.86 -6.61 18.37
#